data_6ce9f4a1b3f1ef71d2031a082ccf5e5f
#
_entry.id   6ce9f4a1b3f1ef71d2031a082ccf5e5f
#
_cell.length_a   1.000
_cell.length_b   1.000
_cell.length_c   1.000
_cell.angle_alpha   90.00
_cell.angle_beta   90.00
_cell.angle_gamma   90.00
#
_symmetry.space_group_name_H-M   'P 1'
#
loop_
_entity.id
_entity.type
_entity.pdbx_description
1 polymer ?
#
loop_
_entity_poly.entity_id
_entity_poly.type
_entity_poly.pdbx_seq_one_letter_code
_entity_poly.pdbx_strand_id
1 'polypeptide(L)'
;DQVEIGLLEVNETGGDALARLSPLLDAMRPFEIESYEHLDRLLERTDFLAEVNAELADDDLVLLDFAYTGEMVGLLTRGKPVHRIGDLRSLRLRIISAGDLSLLAAWKVRGVRVAWEEVAQALQTGMVDAYLNPPIVAVMFGHGNVLDYFTDLRMGPSARLIVTSRRWYERLPPQFRAVFDAGVLEARAAN
;
A
#
# COMPACT_ATOMS: atom_id res chain seq x y z
N ASP A 1 2.55 1.47 -12.42
CA ASP A 1 3.27 2.38 -13.31
C ASP A 1 4.74 2.30 -12.97
N GLN A 2 5.57 1.92 -13.94
CA GLN A 2 7.02 1.83 -13.75
C GLN A 2 7.59 3.25 -13.81
N VAL A 3 8.40 3.61 -12.82
CA VAL A 3 9.21 4.81 -12.84
C VAL A 3 10.65 4.36 -13.05
N GLU A 4 11.22 4.65 -14.21
CA GLU A 4 12.66 4.53 -14.41
C GLU A 4 13.34 5.66 -13.63
N ILE A 5 14.05 5.32 -12.57
CA ILE A 5 14.84 6.26 -11.79
C ILE A 5 16.31 6.05 -12.16
N GLY A 6 16.77 6.66 -13.22
CA GLY A 6 18.17 6.68 -13.61
C GLY A 6 18.78 5.28 -13.72
N LEU A 7 19.72 4.94 -12.82
CA LEU A 7 20.44 3.66 -12.83
C LEU A 7 19.77 2.55 -12.01
N LEU A 8 18.74 2.86 -11.22
CA LEU A 8 18.04 1.92 -10.35
C LEU A 8 16.59 1.79 -10.78
N GLU A 9 16.22 0.63 -11.29
CA GLU A 9 14.85 0.26 -11.61
C GLU A 9 14.13 -0.32 -10.37
N VAL A 10 14.05 0.47 -9.31
CA VAL A 10 13.34 0.09 -8.08
C VAL A 10 12.07 0.90 -7.96
N ASN A 11 10.96 0.22 -7.76
CA ASN A 11 9.64 0.83 -7.70
C ASN A 11 8.94 0.46 -6.38
N GLU A 12 8.09 1.34 -5.90
CA GLU A 12 7.13 1.02 -4.86
C GLU A 12 5.73 0.82 -5.44
N THR A 13 4.96 -0.10 -4.85
CA THR A 13 3.57 -0.32 -5.25
C THR A 13 2.72 -0.78 -4.07
N GLY A 14 1.40 -0.69 -4.21
CA GLY A 14 0.47 -1.29 -3.26
C GLY A 14 0.31 -2.79 -3.47
N GLY A 15 0.00 -3.53 -2.41
CA GLY A 15 -0.19 -4.99 -2.48
C GLY A 15 -1.25 -5.43 -3.49
N ASP A 16 -2.32 -4.65 -3.64
CA ASP A 16 -3.40 -4.91 -4.60
C ASP A 16 -2.93 -4.91 -6.07
N ALA A 17 -1.87 -4.18 -6.39
CA ALA A 17 -1.31 -4.16 -7.75
C ALA A 17 -0.71 -5.52 -8.14
N LEU A 18 -0.10 -6.22 -7.20
CA LEU A 18 0.58 -7.50 -7.41
C LEU A 18 -0.26 -8.72 -6.99
N ALA A 19 -1.36 -8.54 -6.27
CA ALA A 19 -2.19 -9.66 -5.79
C ALA A 19 -2.76 -10.54 -6.92
N ARG A 20 -2.88 -10.00 -8.13
CA ARG A 20 -3.29 -10.79 -9.31
C ARG A 20 -2.19 -11.70 -9.84
N LEU A 21 -0.94 -11.35 -9.57
CA LEU A 21 0.26 -12.08 -10.01
C LEU A 21 0.72 -13.08 -8.95
N SER A 22 0.51 -12.72 -7.68
CA SER A 22 0.81 -13.59 -6.53
C SER A 22 -0.38 -13.63 -5.56
N PRO A 23 -1.18 -14.71 -5.56
CA PRO A 23 -2.27 -14.89 -4.60
C PRO A 23 -1.81 -14.89 -3.13
N LEU A 24 -0.54 -15.19 -2.85
CA LEU A 24 0.03 -15.10 -1.50
C LEU A 24 -0.06 -13.66 -0.94
N LEU A 25 -0.01 -12.64 -1.80
CA LEU A 25 -0.17 -11.24 -1.42
C LEU A 25 -1.62 -10.89 -1.00
N ASP A 26 -2.56 -11.81 -1.16
CA ASP A 26 -3.89 -11.70 -0.57
C ASP A 26 -3.84 -11.66 0.97
N ALA A 27 -2.76 -12.14 1.59
CA ALA A 27 -2.51 -11.94 3.02
C ALA A 27 -2.44 -10.45 3.42
N MET A 28 -2.17 -9.55 2.46
CA MET A 28 -2.14 -8.10 2.68
C MET A 28 -3.52 -7.43 2.54
N ARG A 29 -4.59 -8.20 2.37
CA ARG A 29 -5.96 -7.65 2.32
C ARG A 29 -6.33 -6.96 3.64
N PRO A 30 -7.26 -5.99 3.59
CA PRO A 30 -7.77 -5.34 4.79
C PRO A 30 -8.20 -6.34 5.86
N PHE A 31 -7.73 -6.12 7.11
CA PHE A 31 -8.04 -6.90 8.31
C PHE A 31 -7.38 -8.29 8.41
N GLU A 32 -6.53 -8.71 7.46
CA GLU A 32 -5.81 -9.99 7.55
C GLU A 32 -4.54 -9.87 8.42
N ILE A 33 -3.84 -8.76 8.35
CA ILE A 33 -2.66 -8.46 9.17
C ILE A 33 -3.05 -7.51 10.29
N GLU A 34 -2.96 -7.95 11.53
CA GLU A 34 -3.47 -7.24 12.69
C GLU A 34 -2.49 -6.20 13.28
N SER A 35 -1.18 -6.31 12.97
CA SER A 35 -0.13 -5.41 13.46
C SER A 35 1.13 -5.50 12.61
N TYR A 36 2.07 -4.57 12.84
CA TYR A 36 3.40 -4.62 12.23
C TYR A 36 4.19 -5.85 12.66
N GLU A 37 4.12 -6.24 13.93
CA GLU A 37 4.77 -7.46 14.44
C GLU A 37 4.17 -8.73 13.80
N HIS A 38 2.89 -8.71 13.39
CA HIS A 38 2.29 -9.81 12.64
C HIS A 38 2.88 -9.86 11.22
N LEU A 39 3.03 -8.71 10.56
CA LEU A 39 3.68 -8.62 9.25
C LEU A 39 5.14 -9.06 9.32
N ASP A 40 5.90 -8.58 10.31
CA ASP A 40 7.30 -8.96 10.50
C ASP A 40 7.45 -10.48 10.64
N ARG A 41 6.63 -11.12 11.48
CA ARG A 41 6.63 -12.59 11.61
C ARG A 41 6.32 -13.32 10.30
N LEU A 42 5.45 -12.75 9.45
CA LEU A 42 5.20 -13.32 8.14
C LEU A 42 6.43 -13.20 7.22
N LEU A 43 7.10 -12.04 7.26
CA LEU A 43 8.30 -11.77 6.45
C LEU A 43 9.56 -12.50 6.93
N GLU A 44 9.64 -12.80 8.23
CA GLU A 44 10.71 -13.60 8.83
C GLU A 44 10.62 -15.08 8.44
N ARG A 45 9.46 -15.56 8.00
CA ARG A 45 9.34 -16.88 7.41
C ARG A 45 10.22 -16.92 6.15
N THR A 46 11.17 -17.84 6.14
CA THR A 46 12.18 -17.95 5.07
C THR A 46 11.58 -18.32 3.72
N ASP A 47 10.37 -18.84 3.69
CA ASP A 47 9.65 -19.29 2.50
C ASP A 47 8.74 -18.21 1.86
N PHE A 48 8.15 -17.28 2.65
CA PHE A 48 7.14 -16.36 2.14
C PHE A 48 7.61 -15.51 0.96
N LEU A 49 8.70 -14.76 1.11
CA LEU A 49 9.24 -13.94 0.00
C LEU A 49 9.73 -14.80 -1.18
N ALA A 50 10.27 -16.00 -0.89
CA ALA A 50 10.71 -16.91 -1.94
C ALA A 50 9.51 -17.44 -2.74
N GLU A 51 8.42 -17.82 -2.07
CA GLU A 51 7.19 -18.28 -2.71
C GLU A 51 6.53 -17.19 -3.54
N VAL A 52 6.39 -15.96 -3.00
CA VAL A 52 5.90 -14.80 -3.76
C VAL A 52 6.78 -14.54 -4.99
N ASN A 53 8.10 -14.58 -4.83
CA ASN A 53 9.03 -14.35 -5.92
C ASN A 53 9.03 -15.47 -6.98
N ALA A 54 8.66 -16.69 -6.61
CA ALA A 54 8.44 -17.75 -7.58
C ALA A 54 7.20 -17.49 -8.45
N GLU A 55 6.11 -16.99 -7.85
CA GLU A 55 4.90 -16.62 -8.57
C GLU A 55 5.10 -15.40 -9.48
N LEU A 56 5.91 -14.42 -9.07
CA LEU A 56 6.20 -13.19 -9.84
C LEU A 56 7.23 -13.40 -10.97
N ALA A 57 7.84 -14.58 -11.06
CA ALA A 57 8.96 -14.83 -11.97
C ALA A 57 8.60 -14.64 -13.46
N ASP A 58 7.43 -15.10 -13.87
CA ASP A 58 6.97 -15.03 -15.26
C ASP A 58 6.65 -13.59 -15.71
N ASP A 59 6.41 -12.69 -14.77
CA ASP A 59 6.12 -11.27 -15.00
C ASP A 59 7.38 -10.39 -14.91
N ASP A 60 8.57 -10.98 -14.88
CA ASP A 60 9.86 -10.28 -14.76
C ASP A 60 9.97 -9.43 -13.47
N LEU A 61 9.35 -9.84 -12.39
CA LEU A 61 9.34 -9.10 -11.13
C LEU A 61 10.09 -9.84 -10.01
N VAL A 62 10.69 -9.04 -9.14
CA VAL A 62 11.22 -9.48 -7.82
C VAL A 62 10.68 -8.55 -6.77
N LEU A 63 10.00 -9.10 -5.77
CA LEU A 63 9.69 -8.43 -4.52
C LEU A 63 10.93 -8.48 -3.62
N LEU A 64 11.48 -7.32 -3.31
CA LEU A 64 12.68 -7.18 -2.49
C LEU A 64 12.31 -7.14 -1.01
N ASP A 65 11.34 -6.31 -0.67
CA ASP A 65 10.91 -6.08 0.70
C ASP A 65 9.63 -5.25 0.79
N PHE A 66 9.24 -4.93 2.03
CA PHE A 66 8.17 -4.02 2.38
C PHE A 66 8.72 -2.78 3.07
N ALA A 67 8.27 -1.59 2.66
CA ALA A 67 8.53 -0.34 3.36
C ALA A 67 7.27 0.09 4.12
N TYR A 68 7.41 0.36 5.41
CA TYR A 68 6.31 0.81 6.24
C TYR A 68 6.11 2.33 6.08
N THR A 69 4.86 2.76 6.05
CA THR A 69 4.51 4.16 5.78
C THR A 69 3.65 4.77 6.91
N GLY A 70 4.04 4.53 8.15
CA GLY A 70 3.40 5.10 9.33
C GLY A 70 2.51 4.11 10.08
N GLU A 71 1.42 4.60 10.64
CA GLU A 71 0.51 3.81 11.48
C GLU A 71 -0.39 2.87 10.65
N MET A 72 -1.25 2.13 11.33
CA MET A 72 -2.27 1.29 10.71
C MET A 72 -3.19 2.11 9.80
N VAL A 73 -3.61 1.51 8.70
CA VAL A 73 -4.56 2.14 7.78
C VAL A 73 -5.90 2.34 8.47
N GLY A 74 -6.40 3.56 8.38
CA GLY A 74 -7.71 3.97 8.84
C GLY A 74 -8.42 4.83 7.80
N LEU A 75 -9.51 5.46 8.20
CA LEU A 75 -10.34 6.29 7.34
C LEU A 75 -10.16 7.76 7.68
N LEU A 76 -9.72 8.54 6.70
CA LEU A 76 -9.67 9.99 6.79
C LEU A 76 -10.91 10.58 6.11
N THR A 77 -11.59 11.50 6.78
CA THR A 77 -12.85 12.08 6.28
C THR A 77 -12.88 13.59 6.38
N ARG A 78 -13.59 14.20 5.43
CA ARG A 78 -13.93 15.61 5.41
C ARG A 78 -15.35 15.82 5.95
N GLY A 79 -15.52 16.84 6.78
CA GLY A 79 -16.83 17.39 7.19
C GLY A 79 -17.52 16.64 8.31
N LYS A 80 -17.31 15.32 8.47
CA LYS A 80 -17.96 14.56 9.54
C LYS A 80 -17.18 13.34 10.00
N PRO A 81 -17.24 13.00 11.29
CA PRO A 81 -16.66 11.77 11.81
C PRO A 81 -17.47 10.55 11.38
N VAL A 82 -16.82 9.39 11.38
CA VAL A 82 -17.43 8.08 11.16
C VAL A 82 -17.29 7.26 12.44
N HIS A 83 -18.42 6.90 13.07
CA HIS A 83 -18.48 6.11 14.30
C HIS A 83 -19.04 4.70 14.06
N ARG A 84 -19.71 4.49 12.93
CA ARG A 84 -20.33 3.22 12.56
C ARG A 84 -20.45 3.09 11.04
N ILE A 85 -20.58 1.86 10.56
CA ILE A 85 -20.70 1.57 9.11
C ILE A 85 -21.82 2.36 8.44
N GLY A 86 -22.91 2.63 9.15
CA GLY A 86 -24.03 3.43 8.61
C GLY A 86 -23.65 4.84 8.18
N ASP A 87 -22.65 5.43 8.82
CA ASP A 87 -22.19 6.80 8.54
C ASP A 87 -21.45 6.89 7.20
N LEU A 88 -20.89 5.78 6.72
CA LEU A 88 -20.18 5.70 5.44
C LEU A 88 -21.09 5.90 4.23
N ARG A 89 -22.39 5.55 4.33
CA ARG A 89 -23.31 5.51 3.18
C ARG A 89 -23.49 6.85 2.46
N SER A 90 -23.23 7.95 3.15
CA SER A 90 -23.34 9.31 2.59
C SER A 90 -22.02 9.84 2.07
N LEU A 91 -20.92 9.10 2.22
CA LEU A 91 -19.59 9.49 1.78
C LEU A 91 -19.30 8.97 0.37
N ARG A 92 -18.43 9.69 -0.32
CA ARG A 92 -17.77 9.26 -1.54
C ARG A 92 -16.35 8.89 -1.17
N LEU A 93 -16.08 7.59 -1.11
CA LEU A 93 -14.77 7.06 -0.74
C LEU A 93 -13.87 7.01 -1.98
N ARG A 94 -12.71 7.61 -1.91
CA ARG A 94 -11.68 7.45 -2.94
C ARG A 94 -11.24 5.99 -2.98
N ILE A 95 -11.15 5.43 -4.19
CA ILE A 95 -10.59 4.10 -4.45
C ILE A 95 -9.46 4.19 -5.46
N ILE A 96 -8.58 3.17 -5.44
CA ILE A 96 -7.44 3.05 -6.35
C ILE A 96 -7.75 2.03 -7.44
N SER A 97 -8.28 0.87 -7.05
CA SER A 97 -8.38 -0.30 -7.90
C SER A 97 -9.72 -1.02 -7.79
N ALA A 98 -9.88 -2.05 -8.62
CA ALA A 98 -11.02 -2.94 -8.55
C ALA A 98 -11.01 -3.80 -7.26
N GLY A 99 -9.86 -4.00 -6.62
CA GLY A 99 -9.74 -4.71 -5.33
C GLY A 99 -10.56 -4.06 -4.21
N ASP A 100 -10.74 -2.75 -4.27
CA ASP A 100 -11.55 -2.01 -3.31
C ASP A 100 -13.06 -2.29 -3.42
N LEU A 101 -13.52 -2.88 -4.53
CA LEU A 101 -14.95 -3.05 -4.81
C LEU A 101 -15.66 -3.97 -3.82
N SER A 102 -14.98 -5.01 -3.32
CA SER A 102 -15.54 -5.91 -2.32
C SER A 102 -15.78 -5.19 -0.99
N LEU A 103 -14.83 -4.34 -0.58
CA LEU A 103 -14.93 -3.51 0.62
C LEU A 103 -16.08 -2.50 0.48
N LEU A 104 -16.18 -1.83 -0.68
CA LEU A 104 -17.27 -0.89 -0.97
C LEU A 104 -18.63 -1.58 -0.88
N ALA A 105 -18.75 -2.77 -1.45
CA ALA A 105 -19.99 -3.55 -1.43
C ALA A 105 -20.38 -3.95 0.00
N ALA A 106 -19.42 -4.42 0.80
CA ALA A 106 -19.64 -4.78 2.19
C ALA A 106 -20.08 -3.57 3.05
N TRP A 107 -19.45 -2.43 2.85
CA TRP A 107 -19.75 -1.21 3.59
C TRP A 107 -20.91 -0.41 3.01
N LYS A 108 -21.40 -0.77 1.82
CA LYS A 108 -22.45 -0.05 1.08
C LYS A 108 -22.12 1.43 0.90
N VAL A 109 -20.86 1.72 0.58
CA VAL A 109 -20.34 3.06 0.34
C VAL A 109 -20.10 3.31 -1.14
N ARG A 110 -20.21 4.57 -1.57
CA ARG A 110 -19.94 4.97 -2.95
C ARG A 110 -18.45 5.14 -3.16
N GLY A 111 -17.86 4.37 -4.09
CA GLY A 111 -16.47 4.54 -4.52
C GLY A 111 -16.32 5.52 -5.68
N VAL A 112 -15.28 6.33 -5.65
CA VAL A 112 -14.88 7.20 -6.76
C VAL A 112 -13.41 6.97 -7.04
N ARG A 113 -13.09 6.58 -8.27
CA ARG A 113 -11.70 6.36 -8.68
C ARG A 113 -11.02 7.71 -8.94
N VAL A 114 -9.96 7.98 -8.18
CA VAL A 114 -9.18 9.22 -8.28
C VAL A 114 -7.70 8.86 -8.21
N ALA A 115 -6.91 9.33 -9.16
CA ALA A 115 -5.45 9.19 -9.13
C ALA A 115 -4.87 9.93 -7.90
N TRP A 116 -3.69 9.49 -7.42
CA TRP A 116 -3.15 10.06 -6.18
C TRP A 116 -2.88 11.57 -6.30
N GLU A 117 -2.37 11.99 -7.43
CA GLU A 117 -2.02 13.37 -7.76
C GLU A 117 -3.24 14.31 -7.75
N GLU A 118 -4.44 13.75 -7.93
CA GLU A 118 -5.70 14.50 -7.99
C GLU A 118 -6.44 14.53 -6.65
N VAL A 119 -5.96 13.78 -5.63
CA VAL A 119 -6.68 13.60 -4.35
C VAL A 119 -6.92 14.91 -3.64
N ALA A 120 -5.92 15.80 -3.57
CA ALA A 120 -6.06 17.10 -2.91
C ALA A 120 -7.20 17.92 -3.54
N GLN A 121 -7.23 17.99 -4.88
CA GLN A 121 -8.26 18.71 -5.62
C GLN A 121 -9.64 18.04 -5.47
N ALA A 122 -9.69 16.71 -5.53
CA ALA A 122 -10.92 15.96 -5.38
C ALA A 122 -11.57 16.13 -3.99
N LEU A 123 -10.75 16.23 -2.94
CA LEU A 123 -11.21 16.57 -1.60
C LEU A 123 -11.70 18.02 -1.51
N GLN A 124 -10.95 18.98 -2.07
CA GLN A 124 -11.32 20.40 -2.06
C GLN A 124 -12.64 20.66 -2.78
N THR A 125 -12.83 20.07 -3.94
CA THR A 125 -14.05 20.23 -4.74
C THR A 125 -15.22 19.37 -4.23
N GLY A 126 -14.96 18.45 -3.29
CA GLY A 126 -15.94 17.50 -2.80
C GLY A 126 -16.30 16.42 -3.82
N MET A 127 -15.42 16.10 -4.76
CA MET A 127 -15.56 14.92 -5.62
C MET A 127 -15.47 13.65 -4.78
N VAL A 128 -14.59 13.64 -3.77
CA VAL A 128 -14.51 12.64 -2.72
C VAL A 128 -14.59 13.30 -1.36
N ASP A 129 -15.06 12.54 -0.38
CA ASP A 129 -15.22 12.99 1.02
C ASP A 129 -14.24 12.26 1.95
N ALA A 130 -13.65 11.16 1.48
CA ALA A 130 -12.82 10.29 2.30
C ALA A 130 -11.83 9.46 1.47
N TYR A 131 -10.76 9.02 2.13
CA TYR A 131 -9.88 7.97 1.63
C TYR A 131 -9.30 7.12 2.78
N LEU A 132 -8.77 5.94 2.42
CA LEU A 132 -8.14 5.00 3.35
C LEU A 132 -6.61 5.16 3.28
N ASN A 133 -6.01 5.56 4.40
CA ASN A 133 -4.55 5.66 4.60
C ASN A 133 -4.25 5.84 6.09
N PRO A 134 -2.99 5.70 6.53
CA PRO A 134 -2.60 6.16 7.86
C PRO A 134 -2.63 7.68 7.97
N PRO A 135 -2.80 8.24 9.16
CA PRO A 135 -2.98 9.69 9.36
C PRO A 135 -1.76 10.51 8.92
N ILE A 136 -0.54 9.97 9.00
CA ILE A 136 0.68 10.64 8.57
C ILE A 136 0.62 11.07 7.10
N VAL A 137 -0.08 10.32 6.26
CA VAL A 137 -0.22 10.63 4.83
C VAL A 137 -0.93 11.96 4.61
N ALA A 138 -1.92 12.28 5.43
CA ALA A 138 -2.58 13.59 5.35
C ALA A 138 -1.63 14.76 5.67
N VAL A 139 -0.69 14.54 6.58
CA VAL A 139 0.35 15.52 6.92
C VAL A 139 1.36 15.65 5.79
N MET A 140 1.91 14.54 5.31
CA MET A 140 2.95 14.51 4.26
C MET A 140 2.50 15.16 2.95
N PHE A 141 1.24 15.00 2.58
CA PHE A 141 0.68 15.53 1.33
C PHE A 141 -0.16 16.80 1.51
N GLY A 142 -0.15 17.40 2.71
CA GLY A 142 -0.85 18.65 2.97
C GLY A 142 -2.39 18.54 2.93
N HIS A 143 -2.94 17.33 3.04
CA HIS A 143 -4.38 17.10 3.02
C HIS A 143 -5.07 17.48 4.35
N GLY A 144 -4.29 17.70 5.41
CA GLY A 144 -4.79 18.12 6.74
C GLY A 144 -5.55 19.44 6.73
N ASN A 145 -5.42 20.26 5.68
CA ASN A 145 -6.20 21.48 5.51
C ASN A 145 -7.66 21.23 5.05
N VAL A 146 -7.96 20.02 4.60
CA VAL A 146 -9.28 19.66 4.02
C VAL A 146 -9.93 18.49 4.74
N LEU A 147 -9.13 17.68 5.44
CA LEU A 147 -9.59 16.52 6.21
C LEU A 147 -9.73 16.91 7.68
N ASP A 148 -10.85 16.57 8.28
CA ASP A 148 -11.21 16.99 9.63
C ASP A 148 -11.10 15.85 10.65
N TYR A 149 -11.23 14.59 10.20
CA TYR A 149 -11.34 13.45 11.11
C TYR A 149 -10.54 12.25 10.60
N PHE A 150 -9.99 11.50 11.55
CA PHE A 150 -9.43 10.18 11.36
C PHE A 150 -10.22 9.16 12.20
N THR A 151 -10.64 8.08 11.58
CA THR A 151 -11.23 6.92 12.24
C THR A 151 -10.25 5.78 12.20
N ASP A 152 -9.73 5.37 13.35
CA ASP A 152 -8.81 4.25 13.48
C ASP A 152 -9.54 2.93 13.26
N LEU A 153 -9.49 2.44 12.03
CA LEU A 153 -10.11 1.18 11.62
C LEU A 153 -9.19 -0.03 11.83
N ARG A 154 -7.89 0.20 12.03
CA ARG A 154 -6.86 -0.84 12.13
C ARG A 154 -6.97 -1.88 11.00
N MET A 155 -7.09 -1.39 9.77
CA MET A 155 -7.33 -2.26 8.60
C MET A 155 -6.13 -3.13 8.23
N GLY A 156 -4.96 -2.77 8.71
CA GLY A 156 -3.68 -3.43 8.46
C GLY A 156 -2.54 -2.43 8.48
N PRO A 157 -1.29 -2.91 8.54
CA PRO A 157 -0.10 -2.08 8.38
C PRO A 157 -0.13 -1.34 7.04
N SER A 158 0.28 -0.07 7.05
CA SER A 158 0.51 0.66 5.82
C SER A 158 1.89 0.30 5.28
N ALA A 159 1.93 -0.69 4.41
CA ALA A 159 3.17 -1.18 3.82
C ALA A 159 3.15 -1.04 2.29
N ARG A 160 4.28 -0.59 1.73
CA ARG A 160 4.51 -0.53 0.29
C ARG A 160 5.43 -1.68 -0.10
N LEU A 161 5.13 -2.33 -1.21
CA LEU A 161 5.98 -3.37 -1.77
C LEU A 161 7.10 -2.72 -2.57
N ILE A 162 8.34 -3.10 -2.28
CA ILE A 162 9.52 -2.65 -3.02
C ILE A 162 9.86 -3.71 -4.04
N VAL A 163 9.75 -3.37 -5.30
CA VAL A 163 9.90 -4.30 -6.42
C VAL A 163 10.89 -3.80 -7.46
N THR A 164 11.48 -4.75 -8.18
CA THR A 164 12.37 -4.45 -9.32
C THR A 164 12.19 -5.47 -10.44
N SER A 165 12.77 -5.19 -11.62
CA SER A 165 12.85 -6.17 -12.71
C SER A 165 13.79 -7.31 -12.33
N ARG A 166 13.32 -8.56 -12.52
CA ARG A 166 14.13 -9.77 -12.30
C ARG A 166 15.37 -9.77 -13.19
N ARG A 167 15.20 -9.48 -14.47
CA ARG A 167 16.31 -9.43 -15.43
C ARG A 167 17.34 -8.37 -15.07
N TRP A 168 16.93 -7.23 -14.53
CA TRP A 168 17.88 -6.24 -14.05
C TRP A 168 18.62 -6.75 -12.82
N TYR A 169 17.92 -7.26 -11.83
CA TYR A 169 18.48 -7.76 -10.57
C TYR A 169 19.47 -8.92 -10.82
N GLU A 170 19.13 -9.88 -11.67
CA GLU A 170 19.97 -11.03 -12.00
C GLU A 170 21.22 -10.66 -12.81
N ARG A 171 21.19 -9.56 -13.58
CA ARG A 171 22.36 -9.03 -14.31
C ARG A 171 23.30 -8.24 -13.44
N LEU A 172 22.96 -7.91 -12.21
CA LEU A 172 23.88 -7.26 -11.29
C LEU A 172 25.10 -8.16 -11.06
N PRO A 173 26.33 -7.62 -11.18
CA PRO A 173 27.54 -8.35 -10.76
C PRO A 173 27.39 -8.78 -9.29
N PRO A 174 27.91 -9.98 -8.91
CA PRO A 174 27.68 -10.54 -7.56
C PRO A 174 28.03 -9.59 -6.42
N GLN A 175 29.12 -8.81 -6.57
CA GLN A 175 29.52 -7.84 -5.55
C GLN A 175 28.51 -6.71 -5.38
N PHE A 176 27.88 -6.23 -6.46
CA PHE A 176 26.86 -5.19 -6.39
C PHE A 176 25.53 -5.74 -5.89
N ARG A 177 25.18 -6.96 -6.26
CA ARG A 177 23.99 -7.63 -5.72
C ARG A 177 24.10 -7.78 -4.20
N ALA A 178 25.27 -8.26 -3.69
CA ALA A 178 25.48 -8.38 -2.26
C ALA A 178 25.36 -7.05 -1.51
N VAL A 179 25.85 -5.94 -2.07
CA VAL A 179 25.69 -4.60 -1.49
C VAL A 179 24.24 -4.16 -1.53
N PHE A 180 23.56 -4.42 -2.64
CA PHE A 180 22.14 -4.09 -2.81
C PHE A 180 21.26 -4.85 -1.80
N ASP A 181 21.46 -6.16 -1.65
CA ASP A 181 20.71 -6.99 -0.70
C ASP A 181 20.97 -6.56 0.76
N ALA A 182 22.23 -6.22 1.07
CA ALA A 182 22.57 -5.69 2.39
C ALA A 182 21.87 -4.35 2.66
N GLY A 183 21.79 -3.47 1.65
CA GLY A 183 21.07 -2.20 1.75
C GLY A 183 19.55 -2.37 1.94
N VAL A 184 18.94 -3.36 1.31
CA VAL A 184 17.52 -3.69 1.52
C VAL A 184 17.27 -4.13 2.96
N LEU A 185 18.13 -5.01 3.51
CA LEU A 185 18.03 -5.46 4.91
C LEU A 185 18.27 -4.32 5.91
N GLU A 186 19.23 -3.43 5.63
CA GLU A 186 19.50 -2.25 6.47
C GLU A 186 18.29 -1.28 6.45
N ALA A 187 17.70 -1.05 5.28
CA ALA A 187 16.50 -0.23 5.13
C ALA A 187 15.32 -0.80 5.93
N ARG A 188 15.12 -2.13 5.90
CA ARG A 188 14.11 -2.80 6.73
C ARG A 188 14.35 -2.55 8.22
N ALA A 189 15.58 -2.70 8.69
CA ALA A 189 15.91 -2.52 10.10
C ALA A 189 15.75 -1.06 10.58
N ALA A 190 15.80 -0.09 9.67
CA ALA A 190 15.66 1.33 9.96
C ALA A 190 14.19 1.83 9.85
N ASN A 191 13.32 1.03 9.28
CA ASN A 191 11.92 1.38 9.01
C ASN A 191 10.98 0.86 10.09
#